data_b1eecf3b8ba44ec42f569f4bf0200ed6
#
_entry.id   b1eecf3b8ba44ec42f569f4bf0200ed6
#
_cell.length_a   1.000
_cell.length_b   1.000
_cell.length_c   1.000
_cell.angle_alpha   90.00
_cell.angle_beta   90.00
_cell.angle_gamma   90.00
#
_symmetry.space_group_name_H-M   'P 1'
#
loop_
_entity.id
_entity.type
_entity.pdbx_description
1 polymer ?
#
loop_
_entity_poly.entity_id
_entity_poly.type
_entity_poly.pdbx_seq_one_letter_code
_entity_poly.pdbx_strand_id
1 'polypeptide(L)'
;MKEFCIDFGEEQMEKLRQRIGCTRLPRTLNEGNWSLGTDSNYLQTLLDYWCDGYDWSRKQRELNQYPQFTCELDGVTIHFFHIPGSNKGAMPLLLTHGWPDSFLRYAKVFPLLSDYDLVVPSLPGFAFSTLPS
;
A
#
# COMPACT_ATOMS: atom_id res chain seq x y z
N MET A 1 17.09 13.88 0.16
CA MET A 1 15.64 13.68 0.42
C MET A 1 14.87 14.50 -0.60
N LYS A 2 13.87 13.92 -1.27
CA LYS A 2 13.01 14.57 -2.27
C LYS A 2 11.56 14.30 -1.87
N GLU A 3 10.68 15.28 -2.06
CA GLU A 3 9.24 15.07 -1.90
C GLU A 3 8.74 14.02 -2.89
N PHE A 4 7.78 13.22 -2.44
CA PHE A 4 7.15 12.17 -3.22
C PHE A 4 5.63 12.30 -3.11
N CYS A 5 4.94 12.00 -4.21
CA CYS A 5 3.49 11.96 -4.27
C CYS A 5 3.08 10.70 -5.03
N ILE A 6 2.15 9.94 -4.50
CA ILE A 6 1.58 8.79 -5.21
C ILE A 6 0.73 9.35 -6.35
N ASP A 7 1.07 8.97 -7.58
CA ASP A 7 0.37 9.42 -8.79
C ASP A 7 0.19 8.26 -9.78
N PHE A 8 -0.97 7.60 -9.68
CA PHE A 8 -1.45 6.63 -10.66
C PHE A 8 -2.64 7.25 -11.40
N GLY A 9 -2.41 7.57 -12.67
CA GLY A 9 -3.46 8.10 -13.53
C GLY A 9 -4.48 7.05 -13.98
N GLU A 10 -5.56 7.51 -14.62
CA GLU A 10 -6.66 6.65 -15.07
C GLU A 10 -6.19 5.56 -16.05
N GLU A 11 -5.19 5.85 -16.89
CA GLU A 11 -4.65 4.85 -17.82
C GLU A 11 -4.07 3.62 -17.09
N GLN A 12 -3.35 3.83 -15.97
CA GLN A 12 -2.82 2.72 -15.17
C GLN A 12 -3.95 1.95 -14.48
N MET A 13 -4.98 2.64 -14.02
CA MET A 13 -6.15 2.01 -13.40
C MET A 13 -6.93 1.18 -14.41
N GLU A 14 -7.12 1.69 -15.60
CA GLU A 14 -7.79 0.94 -16.68
C GLU A 14 -7.00 -0.31 -17.09
N LYS A 15 -5.69 -0.19 -17.23
CA LYS A 15 -4.82 -1.39 -17.46
C LYS A 15 -4.94 -2.42 -16.34
N LEU A 16 -5.07 -1.98 -15.08
CA LEU A 16 -5.30 -2.87 -13.95
C LEU A 16 -6.64 -3.58 -14.06
N ARG A 17 -7.74 -2.85 -14.30
CA ARG A 17 -9.09 -3.42 -14.49
C ARG A 17 -9.10 -4.47 -15.61
N GLN A 18 -8.49 -4.17 -16.74
CA GLN A 18 -8.37 -5.12 -17.86
C GLN A 18 -7.64 -6.41 -17.46
N ARG A 19 -6.53 -6.29 -16.70
CA ARG A 19 -5.79 -7.45 -16.20
C ARG A 19 -6.63 -8.28 -15.23
N ILE A 20 -7.35 -7.65 -14.32
CA ILE A 20 -8.24 -8.32 -13.38
C ILE A 20 -9.34 -9.05 -14.15
N GLY A 21 -10.01 -8.38 -15.11
CA GLY A 21 -11.06 -8.98 -15.94
C GLY A 21 -10.59 -10.16 -16.81
N CYS A 22 -9.29 -10.20 -17.15
CA CYS A 22 -8.68 -11.33 -17.86
C CYS A 22 -8.12 -12.40 -16.92
N THR A 23 -8.27 -12.27 -15.61
CA THR A 23 -7.72 -13.23 -14.65
C THR A 23 -8.47 -14.55 -14.71
N ARG A 24 -7.71 -15.63 -14.91
CA ARG A 24 -8.25 -16.98 -14.90
C ARG A 24 -8.13 -17.58 -13.51
N LEU A 25 -9.25 -17.71 -12.82
CA LEU A 25 -9.30 -18.40 -11.53
C LEU A 25 -9.17 -19.92 -11.69
N PRO A 26 -8.48 -20.60 -10.75
CA PRO A 26 -8.44 -22.06 -10.73
C PRO A 26 -9.84 -22.62 -10.45
N ARG A 27 -10.11 -23.80 -10.98
CA ARG A 27 -11.32 -24.56 -10.57
C ARG A 27 -11.12 -25.06 -9.15
N THR A 28 -12.07 -24.79 -8.26
CA THR A 28 -12.10 -25.37 -6.93
C THR A 28 -12.81 -26.73 -6.94
N LEU A 29 -12.28 -27.66 -6.14
CA LEU A 29 -12.89 -28.98 -5.98
C LEU A 29 -14.11 -28.95 -5.04
N ASN A 30 -14.22 -27.90 -4.20
CA ASN A 30 -15.31 -27.72 -3.24
C ASN A 30 -15.77 -26.26 -3.27
N GLU A 31 -16.80 -25.96 -4.05
CA GLU A 31 -17.43 -24.63 -4.07
C GLU A 31 -18.09 -24.30 -2.72
N GLY A 32 -17.91 -23.07 -2.26
CA GLY A 32 -18.49 -22.57 -1.00
C GLY A 32 -17.78 -23.05 0.27
N ASN A 33 -16.58 -23.63 0.15
CA ASN A 33 -15.86 -24.19 1.29
C ASN A 33 -14.40 -23.67 1.34
N TRP A 34 -13.99 -23.15 2.50
CA TRP A 34 -12.65 -22.64 2.79
C TRP A 34 -11.65 -23.71 3.27
N SER A 35 -12.06 -24.97 3.35
CA SER A 35 -11.22 -26.06 3.93
C SER A 35 -9.93 -26.33 3.15
N LEU A 36 -9.90 -26.01 1.87
CA LEU A 36 -8.72 -26.18 0.99
C LEU A 36 -8.04 -24.87 0.60
N GLY A 37 -8.45 -23.76 1.21
CA GLY A 37 -7.93 -22.42 0.90
C GLY A 37 -9.05 -21.44 0.56
N THR A 38 -8.71 -20.39 -0.19
CA THR A 38 -9.65 -19.33 -0.55
C THR A 38 -10.78 -19.87 -1.44
N ASP A 39 -12.02 -19.60 -1.05
CA ASP A 39 -13.20 -19.93 -1.87
C ASP A 39 -13.22 -19.12 -3.16
N SER A 40 -13.47 -19.78 -4.28
CA SER A 40 -13.42 -19.12 -5.61
C SER A 40 -14.54 -18.13 -5.84
N ASN A 41 -15.74 -18.38 -5.28
CA ASN A 41 -16.86 -17.45 -5.43
C ASN A 41 -16.59 -16.16 -4.65
N TYR A 42 -16.02 -16.30 -3.44
CA TYR A 42 -15.57 -15.15 -2.66
C TYR A 42 -14.47 -14.37 -3.41
N LEU A 43 -13.48 -15.07 -3.97
CA LEU A 43 -12.40 -14.44 -4.73
C LEU A 43 -12.94 -13.70 -5.96
N GLN A 44 -13.90 -14.28 -6.68
CA GLN A 44 -14.57 -13.61 -7.81
C GLN A 44 -15.27 -12.33 -7.35
N THR A 45 -16.05 -12.40 -6.26
CA THR A 45 -16.72 -11.23 -5.68
C THR A 45 -15.72 -10.12 -5.31
N LEU A 46 -14.55 -10.49 -4.79
CA LEU A 46 -13.49 -9.55 -4.44
C LEU A 46 -12.88 -8.90 -5.68
N LEU A 47 -12.67 -9.67 -6.76
CA LEU A 47 -12.16 -9.14 -8.03
C LEU A 47 -13.17 -8.19 -8.70
N ASP A 48 -14.45 -8.53 -8.68
CA ASP A 48 -15.53 -7.67 -9.18
C ASP A 48 -15.57 -6.34 -8.40
N TYR A 49 -15.49 -6.40 -7.06
CA TYR A 49 -15.37 -5.20 -6.23
C TYR A 49 -14.10 -4.40 -6.56
N TRP A 50 -12.98 -5.05 -6.81
CA TRP A 50 -11.72 -4.36 -7.14
C TRP A 50 -11.83 -3.65 -8.49
N CYS A 51 -12.51 -4.24 -9.47
CA CYS A 51 -12.74 -3.62 -10.77
C CYS A 51 -13.68 -2.41 -10.69
N ASP A 52 -14.83 -2.57 -10.04
CA ASP A 52 -15.97 -1.67 -10.22
C ASP A 52 -16.29 -0.84 -8.98
N GLY A 53 -15.98 -1.37 -7.78
CA GLY A 53 -16.36 -0.75 -6.50
C GLY A 53 -15.23 -0.05 -5.76
N TYR A 54 -13.97 -0.37 -6.07
CA TYR A 54 -12.83 0.18 -5.34
C TYR A 54 -12.39 1.53 -5.91
N ASP A 55 -12.54 2.61 -5.14
CA ASP A 55 -12.11 3.95 -5.50
C ASP A 55 -10.65 4.19 -5.14
N TRP A 56 -9.75 3.84 -6.07
CA TRP A 56 -8.32 4.11 -5.92
C TRP A 56 -8.02 5.61 -5.82
N SER A 57 -8.69 6.44 -6.62
CA SER A 57 -8.44 7.88 -6.62
C SER A 57 -8.69 8.51 -5.24
N ARG A 58 -9.77 8.07 -4.56
CA ARG A 58 -10.01 8.46 -3.17
C ARG A 58 -8.90 7.99 -2.26
N LYS A 59 -8.49 6.71 -2.37
CA LYS A 59 -7.42 6.16 -1.54
C LYS A 59 -6.09 6.85 -1.75
N GLN A 60 -5.74 7.17 -2.98
CA GLN A 60 -4.55 7.93 -3.33
C GLN A 60 -4.57 9.33 -2.70
N ARG A 61 -5.70 10.04 -2.76
CA ARG A 61 -5.85 11.34 -2.08
C ARG A 61 -5.70 11.23 -0.56
N GLU A 62 -6.29 10.21 0.06
CA GLU A 62 -6.13 9.95 1.51
C GLU A 62 -4.67 9.75 1.90
N LEU A 63 -3.92 8.97 1.14
CA LEU A 63 -2.50 8.71 1.39
C LEU A 63 -1.64 9.95 1.17
N ASN A 64 -1.94 10.74 0.14
CA ASN A 64 -1.22 11.97 -0.19
C ASN A 64 -1.50 13.13 0.77
N GLN A 65 -2.40 12.99 1.75
CA GLN A 65 -2.53 13.93 2.86
C GLN A 65 -1.34 13.90 3.82
N TYR A 66 -0.58 12.81 3.84
CA TYR A 66 0.59 12.66 4.67
C TYR A 66 1.86 12.96 3.88
N PRO A 67 2.82 13.69 4.45
CA PRO A 67 4.09 13.99 3.79
C PRO A 67 4.86 12.71 3.45
N GLN A 68 5.27 12.60 2.20
CA GLN A 68 6.01 11.47 1.66
C GLN A 68 7.30 11.93 1.00
N PHE A 69 8.31 11.10 1.09
CA PHE A 69 9.65 11.42 0.60
C PHE A 69 10.33 10.20 0.01
N THR A 70 11.38 10.47 -0.77
CA THR A 70 12.37 9.48 -1.16
C THR A 70 13.77 9.94 -0.77
N CYS A 71 14.64 8.99 -0.44
CA CYS A 71 16.08 9.23 -0.27
C CYS A 71 16.87 8.08 -0.89
N GLU A 72 18.11 8.38 -1.28
CA GLU A 72 19.07 7.37 -1.69
C GLU A 72 19.84 6.86 -0.47
N LEU A 73 19.90 5.55 -0.31
CA LEU A 73 20.64 4.87 0.73
C LEU A 73 21.34 3.65 0.12
N ASP A 74 22.66 3.66 0.09
CA ASP A 74 23.49 2.59 -0.46
C ASP A 74 23.07 2.11 -1.87
N GLY A 75 22.72 3.07 -2.75
CA GLY A 75 22.30 2.77 -4.12
C GLY A 75 20.85 2.31 -4.27
N VAL A 76 20.08 2.33 -3.19
CA VAL A 76 18.65 2.00 -3.19
C VAL A 76 17.83 3.27 -2.92
N THR A 77 16.83 3.54 -3.75
CA THR A 77 15.87 4.60 -3.46
C THR A 77 14.86 4.09 -2.44
N ILE A 78 14.83 4.69 -1.26
CA ILE A 78 13.88 4.37 -0.20
C ILE A 78 12.77 5.42 -0.18
N HIS A 79 11.53 4.96 -0.34
CA HIS A 79 10.33 5.73 -0.10
C HIS A 79 9.92 5.62 1.38
N PHE A 80 9.42 6.74 1.96
CA PHE A 80 8.92 6.74 3.33
C PHE A 80 7.94 7.88 3.57
N PHE A 81 7.05 7.68 4.54
CA PHE A 81 6.29 8.75 5.16
C PHE A 81 7.11 9.35 6.31
N HIS A 82 7.12 10.66 6.39
CA HIS A 82 7.61 11.39 7.57
C HIS A 82 6.48 12.29 8.07
N ILE A 83 5.84 11.87 9.15
CA ILE A 83 4.67 12.55 9.71
C ILE A 83 5.11 13.19 11.03
N PRO A 84 5.32 14.53 11.05
CA PRO A 84 5.76 15.23 12.25
C PRO A 84 4.76 15.07 13.40
N GLY A 85 5.28 14.86 14.59
CA GLY A 85 4.47 14.85 15.80
C GLY A 85 3.92 16.25 16.12
N SER A 86 2.79 16.28 16.84
CA SER A 86 2.08 17.52 17.22
C SER A 86 2.85 18.41 18.20
N ASN A 87 3.83 17.85 18.91
CA ASN A 87 4.61 18.54 19.95
C ASN A 87 6.05 18.80 19.50
N LYS A 88 6.61 19.97 19.89
CA LYS A 88 8.07 20.20 19.75
C LYS A 88 8.83 19.17 20.58
N GLY A 89 9.72 18.41 19.91
CA GLY A 89 10.50 17.36 20.56
C GLY A 89 9.77 16.04 20.69
N ALA A 90 8.73 15.81 19.86
CA ALA A 90 8.09 14.51 19.73
C ALA A 90 9.14 13.40 19.50
N MET A 91 8.95 12.28 20.21
CA MET A 91 9.88 11.15 20.10
C MET A 91 9.78 10.53 18.71
N PRO A 92 10.91 10.34 18.01
CA PRO A 92 10.89 9.66 16.71
C PRO A 92 10.50 8.19 16.87
N LEU A 93 9.60 7.73 16.01
CA LEU A 93 9.11 6.36 15.98
C LEU A 93 9.22 5.81 14.55
N LEU A 94 10.04 4.77 14.39
CA LEU A 94 10.20 4.05 13.13
C LEU A 94 9.23 2.87 13.08
N LEU A 95 8.34 2.83 12.08
CA LEU A 95 7.37 1.78 11.87
C LEU A 95 7.70 1.01 10.59
N THR A 96 8.35 -0.13 10.72
CA THR A 96 8.69 -1.00 9.58
C THR A 96 7.65 -2.11 9.41
N HIS A 97 7.20 -2.31 8.16
CA HIS A 97 6.36 -3.45 7.82
C HIS A 97 7.18 -4.73 7.66
N GLY A 98 6.50 -5.87 7.56
CA GLY A 98 7.11 -7.19 7.32
C GLY A 98 6.87 -7.69 5.90
N TRP A 99 6.94 -9.01 5.71
CA TRP A 99 6.61 -9.70 4.47
C TRP A 99 5.44 -10.67 4.66
N PRO A 100 4.53 -10.77 3.73
CA PRO A 100 4.21 -9.89 2.59
C PRO A 100 3.31 -8.73 3.06
N ASP A 101 3.83 -7.52 3.01
CA ASP A 101 3.13 -6.37 3.59
C ASP A 101 3.60 -5.03 2.96
N SER A 102 3.08 -3.92 3.48
CA SER A 102 3.48 -2.56 3.09
C SER A 102 3.18 -1.55 4.19
N PHE A 103 3.61 -0.30 3.99
CA PHE A 103 3.27 0.83 4.86
C PHE A 103 1.76 1.00 5.10
N LEU A 104 0.91 0.49 4.21
CA LEU A 104 -0.56 0.57 4.33
C LEU A 104 -1.08 -0.06 5.62
N ARG A 105 -0.33 -0.99 6.21
CA ARG A 105 -0.62 -1.57 7.54
C ARG A 105 -0.83 -0.49 8.60
N TYR A 106 -0.05 0.59 8.52
CA TYR A 106 -0.04 1.65 9.53
C TYR A 106 -0.96 2.82 9.21
N ALA A 107 -1.55 2.90 8.02
CA ALA A 107 -2.33 4.06 7.59
C ALA A 107 -3.49 4.42 8.55
N LYS A 108 -4.11 3.42 9.19
CA LYS A 108 -5.15 3.65 10.20
C LYS A 108 -4.61 4.03 11.58
N VAL A 109 -3.32 3.82 11.80
CA VAL A 109 -2.66 4.07 13.10
C VAL A 109 -2.06 5.48 13.13
N PHE A 110 -1.72 6.08 11.99
CA PHE A 110 -1.13 7.43 11.92
C PHE A 110 -1.87 8.47 12.78
N PRO A 111 -3.19 8.61 12.71
CA PRO A 111 -3.90 9.60 13.53
C PRO A 111 -3.85 9.31 15.03
N LEU A 112 -3.60 8.06 15.42
CA LEU A 112 -3.55 7.64 16.83
C LEU A 112 -2.18 7.85 17.46
N LEU A 113 -1.16 8.13 16.65
CA LEU A 113 0.23 8.33 17.09
C LEU A 113 0.70 9.77 16.90
N SER A 114 -0.21 10.74 17.00
CA SER A 114 0.09 12.16 16.79
C SER A 114 1.15 12.75 17.72
N ASP A 115 1.43 12.10 18.85
CA ASP A 115 2.46 12.55 19.81
C ASP A 115 3.88 12.14 19.40
N TYR A 116 4.01 11.32 18.36
CA TYR A 116 5.28 10.82 17.85
C TYR A 116 5.65 11.43 16.51
N ASP A 117 6.94 11.56 16.26
CA ASP A 117 7.50 11.92 14.95
C ASP A 117 7.69 10.64 14.13
N LEU A 118 6.73 10.34 13.24
CA LEU A 118 6.67 9.03 12.60
C LEU A 118 7.52 8.98 11.35
N VAL A 119 8.33 7.93 11.22
CA VAL A 119 9.01 7.54 9.99
C VAL A 119 8.54 6.14 9.57
N VAL A 120 7.91 6.04 8.41
CA VAL A 120 7.27 4.78 7.95
C VAL A 120 7.78 4.44 6.56
N PRO A 121 8.90 3.69 6.45
CA PRO A 121 9.49 3.34 5.17
C PRO A 121 8.70 2.26 4.43
N SER A 122 8.79 2.29 3.11
CA SER A 122 8.64 1.11 2.28
C SER A 122 9.99 0.38 2.27
N LEU A 123 10.03 -0.86 2.71
CA LEU A 123 11.27 -1.64 2.69
C LEU A 123 11.79 -1.80 1.25
N PRO A 124 13.11 -2.02 1.04
CA PRO A 124 13.68 -2.25 -0.28
C PRO A 124 12.89 -3.29 -1.09
N GLY A 125 12.50 -2.94 -2.31
CA GLY A 125 11.69 -3.81 -3.18
C GLY A 125 10.19 -3.83 -2.90
N PHE A 126 9.71 -3.05 -1.92
CA PHE A 126 8.28 -2.93 -1.61
C PHE A 126 7.73 -1.56 -2.00
N ALA A 127 6.44 -1.54 -2.38
CA ALA A 127 5.70 -0.35 -2.74
C ALA A 127 6.49 0.58 -3.70
N PHE A 128 7.01 1.70 -3.22
CA PHE A 128 7.70 2.72 -4.02
C PHE A 128 9.21 2.76 -3.81
N SER A 129 9.77 1.84 -3.04
CA SER A 129 11.22 1.66 -2.91
C SER A 129 11.77 0.76 -4.01
N THR A 130 12.97 1.06 -4.50
CA THR A 130 13.62 0.22 -5.52
C THR A 130 14.17 -1.08 -4.93
N LEU A 131 14.37 -2.07 -5.81
CA LEU A 131 15.10 -3.28 -5.46
C LEU A 131 16.59 -2.96 -5.30
N PRO A 132 17.28 -3.60 -4.35
CA PRO A 132 18.73 -3.63 -4.36
C PRO A 132 19.26 -4.27 -5.65
N SER A 133 20.34 -3.74 -6.21
CA SER A 133 21.04 -4.28 -7.38
C SER A 133 21.85 -5.52 -7.02
#